data_2dda5d10a03fbfadba1966c578c9f1dd
#
_entry.id   2dda5d10a03fbfadba1966c578c9f1dd
#
_cell.length_a   1.000
_cell.length_b   1.000
_cell.length_c   1.000
_cell.angle_alpha   90.00
_cell.angle_beta   90.00
_cell.angle_gamma   90.00
#
_symmetry.space_group_name_H-M   'P 1'
#
loop_
_entity.id
_entity.type
_entity.pdbx_description
1 polymer ?
#
loop_
_entity_poly.entity_id
_entity_poly.type
_entity_poly.pdbx_seq_one_letter_code
_entity_poly.pdbx_strand_id
1 'polypeptide(L)' 'MNYNELIKLMKKAGWQFERNGKGSHKIWFHPNRPNRVAVPDHGSKEIDPALLRGIKKQTGI' A
#
# COMPACT_ATOMS: atom_id res chain seq x y z
N MET A 1 -1.00 -11.56 4.75
CA MET A 1 -1.32 -10.15 5.10
C MET A 1 -2.37 -9.62 4.13
N ASN A 2 -3.42 -9.02 4.64
CA ASN A 2 -4.45 -8.40 3.81
C ASN A 2 -4.24 -6.89 3.72
N TYR A 3 -5.12 -6.21 2.96
CA TYR A 3 -5.01 -4.77 2.75
C TYR A 3 -5.01 -4.00 4.07
N ASN A 4 -5.94 -4.30 4.98
CA ASN A 4 -6.05 -3.56 6.24
C ASN A 4 -4.79 -3.68 7.10
N GLU A 5 -4.22 -4.88 7.15
CA GLU A 5 -2.99 -5.10 7.91
C GLU A 5 -1.81 -4.34 7.30
N LEU A 6 -1.70 -4.38 5.97
CA LEU A 6 -0.63 -3.68 5.27
C LEU A 6 -0.73 -2.17 5.47
N ILE A 7 -1.93 -1.60 5.37
CA ILE A 7 -2.15 -0.17 5.52
C ILE A 7 -1.78 0.30 6.93
N LYS A 8 -2.05 -0.49 7.96
CA LYS A 8 -1.64 -0.15 9.32
C LYS A 8 -0.13 0.05 9.40
N LEU A 9 0.63 -0.84 8.78
CA LEU A 9 2.09 -0.73 8.76
C LEU A 9 2.55 0.48 7.94
N MET A 10 1.91 0.72 6.81
CA MET A 10 2.24 1.86 5.96
C MET A 10 1.98 3.19 6.69
N LYS A 11 0.84 3.32 7.36
CA LYS A 11 0.52 4.52 8.12
C LYS A 11 1.54 4.77 9.23
N LYS A 12 1.96 3.72 9.92
CA LYS A 12 3.01 3.84 10.95
C LYS A 12 4.31 4.36 10.38
N ALA A 13 4.60 4.01 9.13
CA ALA A 13 5.82 4.45 8.46
C ALA A 13 5.69 5.84 7.81
N GLY A 14 4.53 6.49 7.94
CA GLY A 14 4.32 7.84 7.43
C GLY A 14 3.61 7.92 6.09
N TRP A 15 3.17 6.80 5.54
CA TRP A 15 2.42 6.79 4.29
C TRP A 15 1.00 7.29 4.53
N GLN A 16 0.48 8.03 3.55
CA GLN A 16 -0.84 8.65 3.63
C GLN A 16 -1.66 8.30 2.39
N PHE A 17 -2.96 8.12 2.59
CA PHE A 17 -3.86 7.88 1.47
C PHE A 17 -4.03 9.14 0.65
N GLU A 18 -3.89 9.02 -0.66
CA GLU A 18 -4.06 10.17 -1.56
C GLU A 18 -5.42 10.12 -2.27
N ARG A 19 -5.68 9.03 -3.00
CA ARG A 19 -6.89 8.91 -3.80
C ARG A 19 -7.13 7.48 -4.23
N ASN A 20 -8.32 7.21 -4.73
CA ASN A 20 -8.59 5.95 -5.40
C ASN A 20 -7.95 5.97 -6.78
N GLY A 21 -7.30 4.88 -7.12
CA GLY A 21 -6.79 4.67 -8.45
C GLY A 21 -7.78 3.90 -9.31
N LYS A 22 -7.27 3.25 -10.33
CA LYS A 22 -8.07 2.45 -11.24
C LYS A 22 -8.51 1.16 -10.56
N GLY A 23 -9.78 0.77 -10.74
CA GLY A 23 -10.31 -0.46 -10.15
C GLY A 23 -10.24 -0.45 -8.64
N SER A 24 -9.69 -1.50 -8.06
CA SER A 24 -9.57 -1.63 -6.60
C SER A 24 -8.30 -1.00 -6.05
N HIS A 25 -7.49 -0.36 -6.88
CA HIS A 25 -6.23 0.23 -6.43
C HIS A 25 -6.45 1.48 -5.60
N LYS A 26 -5.71 1.59 -4.49
CA LYS A 26 -5.66 2.78 -3.64
C LYS A 26 -4.26 3.37 -3.76
N ILE A 27 -4.19 4.68 -3.99
CA ILE A 27 -2.91 5.36 -4.21
C ILE A 27 -2.47 6.00 -2.91
N TRP A 28 -1.25 5.69 -2.51
CA TRP A 28 -0.65 6.19 -1.27
C TRP A 28 0.61 6.99 -1.57
N PHE A 29 0.87 8.01 -0.75
CA PHE A 29 2.07 8.83 -0.90
C PHE A 29 2.77 9.00 0.45
N HIS A 30 4.02 9.42 0.38
CA HIS A 30 4.83 9.71 1.56
C HIS A 30 5.53 11.07 1.36
N PRO A 31 5.48 11.98 2.36
CA PRO A 31 6.06 13.31 2.21
C PRO A 31 7.54 13.32 1.84
N ASN A 32 8.28 12.31 2.29
CA ASN A 32 9.73 12.22 2.08
C ASN A 32 10.13 11.30 0.93
N ARG A 33 9.17 10.83 0.15
CA ARG A 33 9.44 9.92 -0.97
C ARG A 33 8.78 10.45 -2.23
N PRO A 34 9.48 10.38 -3.39
CA PRO A 34 8.96 10.98 -4.63
C PRO A 34 7.86 10.17 -5.30
N ASN A 35 7.85 8.86 -5.11
CA ASN A 35 6.95 7.98 -5.86
C ASN A 35 5.73 7.59 -5.05
N ARG A 36 4.58 7.52 -5.72
CA ARG A 36 3.36 6.98 -5.15
C ARG A 36 3.37 5.47 -5.27
N VAL A 37 2.60 4.82 -4.40
CA VAL A 37 2.47 3.37 -4.40
C VAL A 37 1.00 3.00 -4.54
N ALA A 38 0.71 2.13 -5.50
CA ALA A 38 -0.65 1.63 -5.70
C ALA A 38 -0.79 0.32 -4.92
N VAL A 39 -1.79 0.25 -4.06
CA VAL A 39 -2.05 -0.93 -3.24
C VAL A 39 -3.45 -1.45 -3.57
N PRO A 40 -3.58 -2.70 -4.03
CA PRO A 40 -4.90 -3.26 -4.31
C PRO A 40 -5.67 -3.52 -3.01
N ASP A 41 -6.91 -3.06 -2.98
CA ASP A 41 -7.79 -3.23 -1.83
C ASP A 41 -8.84 -4.29 -2.16
N HIS A 42 -8.61 -5.50 -1.69
CA HIS A 42 -9.56 -6.60 -1.79
C HIS A 42 -10.09 -7.01 -0.41
N GLY A 43 -10.09 -6.08 0.52
CA GLY A 43 -10.63 -6.28 1.86
C GLY A 43 -9.84 -7.32 2.65
N SER A 44 -10.53 -8.35 3.11
CA SER A 44 -9.92 -9.38 3.95
C SER A 44 -9.13 -10.42 3.17
N LYS A 45 -9.11 -10.36 1.85
CA LYS A 45 -8.34 -11.32 1.05
C LYS A 45 -6.85 -11.11 1.22
N GLU A 46 -6.11 -12.22 1.26
CA GLU A 46 -4.66 -12.16 1.32
C GLU A 46 -4.09 -11.50 0.07
N ILE A 47 -3.12 -10.63 0.26
CA ILE A 47 -2.37 -10.04 -0.85
C ILE A 47 -1.40 -11.09 -1.37
N ASP A 48 -1.33 -11.22 -2.69
CA ASP A 48 -0.38 -12.15 -3.31
C ASP A 48 1.03 -11.91 -2.77
N PRO A 49 1.75 -12.96 -2.34
CA PRO A 49 3.06 -12.79 -1.71
C PRO A 49 4.08 -12.05 -2.57
N ALA A 50 4.08 -12.27 -3.89
CA ALA A 50 5.01 -11.57 -4.77
C ALA A 50 4.68 -10.09 -4.85
N LEU A 51 3.40 -9.75 -4.94
CA LEU A 51 2.94 -8.36 -4.96
C LEU A 51 3.25 -7.68 -3.63
N LEU A 52 2.98 -8.37 -2.51
CA LEU A 52 3.25 -7.85 -1.18
C LEU A 52 4.75 -7.53 -1.01
N ARG A 53 5.61 -8.41 -1.48
CA ARG A 53 7.06 -8.19 -1.41
C ARG A 53 7.46 -6.93 -2.16
N GLY A 54 6.90 -6.73 -3.35
CA GLY A 54 7.15 -5.52 -4.14
C GLY A 54 6.68 -4.25 -3.43
N ILE A 55 5.50 -4.30 -2.84
CA ILE A 55 4.97 -3.16 -2.09
C ILE A 55 5.84 -2.84 -0.89
N LYS A 56 6.24 -3.86 -0.13
CA LYS A 56 7.12 -3.66 1.02
C LYS A 56 8.44 -3.03 0.61
N LYS A 57 8.99 -3.47 -0.51
CA LYS A 57 10.24 -2.90 -1.04
C LYS A 57 10.06 -1.43 -1.42
N GLN A 58 8.94 -1.10 -2.08
CA GLN A 58 8.66 0.28 -2.49
C GLN A 58 8.42 1.20 -1.29
N THR A 59 7.77 0.69 -0.26
CA THR A 59 7.39 1.48 0.92
C THR A 59 8.43 1.48 2.02
N GLY A 60 9.37 0.56 1.98
CA GLY A 60 10.42 0.45 3.01
C GLY A 60 9.97 -0.19 4.31
N ILE A 61 8.85 -0.86 4.29
CA ILE A 61 8.35 -1.51 5.52
C ILE A 61 8.62 -3.01 5.56
#